data_5221fd9d6700dfa778b93d32dbe2c13c
#
_entry.id   5221fd9d6700dfa778b93d32dbe2c13c
#
_cell.length_a   1.000
_cell.length_b   1.000
_cell.length_c   1.000
_cell.angle_alpha   90.00
_cell.angle_beta   90.00
_cell.angle_gamma   90.00
#
_symmetry.space_group_name_H-M   'P 1'
#
loop_
_entity.id
_entity.type
_entity.pdbx_description
1 polymer ?
#
loop_
_entity_poly.entity_id
_entity_poly.type
_entity_poly.pdbx_seq_one_letter_code
_entity_poly.pdbx_strand_id
1 'polypeptide(L)'
;MHPAIQVCLRQNGRVVLNRAIGHGWGNGPDDPVAAEKIPVGVDTPFCVYSAAKAISTTVVHMLVERGELDLDARVCDYLPTYTSHGKDRTTVRHVVTHSAGVPLATGPRPDLKRMNDSEYAREMLGNLRPIYRPGLMHMYHGLTWGPLIREIVSAATGRNIRDILATEILQPLGFRWT
;
A
#
# COMPACT_ATOMS: atom_id res chain seq x y z
N MET A 1 -13.59 13.80 16.93
CA MET A 1 -13.40 12.85 18.05
C MET A 1 -13.16 11.48 17.44
N HIS A 2 -12.18 10.71 17.92
CA HIS A 2 -11.95 9.35 17.40
C HIS A 2 -12.82 8.36 18.19
N PRO A 3 -13.60 7.51 17.51
CA PRO A 3 -14.49 6.56 18.18
C PRO A 3 -13.73 5.46 18.93
N ALA A 4 -12.50 5.12 18.47
CA ALA A 4 -11.66 4.11 19.06
C ALA A 4 -10.17 4.40 18.84
N ILE A 5 -9.34 3.92 19.76
CA ILE A 5 -7.87 4.05 19.70
C ILE A 5 -7.24 2.74 20.20
N GLN A 6 -6.19 2.29 19.51
CA GLN A 6 -5.27 1.27 19.99
C GLN A 6 -3.87 1.86 20.10
N VAL A 7 -3.16 1.51 21.16
CA VAL A 7 -1.75 1.90 21.36
C VAL A 7 -0.97 0.71 21.87
N CYS A 8 0.13 0.40 21.17
CA CYS A 8 1.13 -0.56 21.63
C CYS A 8 2.50 0.15 21.65
N LEU A 9 3.11 0.27 22.81
CA LEU A 9 4.45 0.81 22.96
C LEU A 9 5.42 -0.32 23.29
N ARG A 10 6.55 -0.33 22.61
CA ARG A 10 7.63 -1.27 22.85
C ARG A 10 8.92 -0.51 23.18
N GLN A 11 9.66 -1.01 24.16
CA GLN A 11 10.98 -0.52 24.51
C GLN A 11 11.93 -1.71 24.65
N ASN A 12 13.05 -1.70 23.96
CA ASN A 12 14.02 -2.79 23.96
C ASN A 12 13.39 -4.18 23.72
N GLY A 13 12.47 -4.27 22.76
CA GLY A 13 11.75 -5.50 22.42
C GLY A 13 10.60 -5.88 23.36
N ARG A 14 10.45 -5.22 24.50
CA ARG A 14 9.38 -5.50 25.48
C ARG A 14 8.20 -4.58 25.26
N VAL A 15 6.99 -5.12 25.37
CA VAL A 15 5.75 -4.33 25.39
C VAL A 15 5.64 -3.66 26.76
N VAL A 16 5.71 -2.33 26.80
CA VAL A 16 5.55 -1.52 28.01
C VAL A 16 4.14 -0.97 28.15
N LEU A 17 3.40 -0.85 27.06
CA LEU A 17 1.99 -0.47 27.04
C LEU A 17 1.28 -1.22 25.91
N ASN A 18 0.11 -1.80 26.19
CA ASN A 18 -0.80 -2.33 25.18
C ASN A 18 -2.23 -2.06 25.65
N ARG A 19 -2.92 -1.13 25.00
CA ARG A 19 -4.25 -0.64 25.41
C ARG A 19 -5.14 -0.39 24.20
N ALA A 20 -6.41 -0.63 24.40
CA ALA A 20 -7.48 -0.26 23.49
C ALA A 20 -8.57 0.51 24.26
N ILE A 21 -9.11 1.56 23.67
CA ILE A 21 -10.15 2.42 24.27
C ILE A 21 -11.15 2.80 23.19
N GLY A 22 -12.43 2.81 23.54
CA GLY A 22 -13.53 3.22 22.68
C GLY A 22 -14.28 2.04 22.06
N HIS A 23 -15.03 2.30 21.02
CA HIS A 23 -15.92 1.35 20.39
C HIS A 23 -15.66 1.27 18.89
N GLY A 24 -15.58 0.05 18.36
CA GLY A 24 -15.42 -0.21 16.92
C GLY A 24 -16.74 -0.15 16.15
N TRP A 25 -17.87 -0.13 16.87
CA TRP A 25 -19.21 -0.05 16.32
C TRP A 25 -20.13 0.74 17.23
N GLY A 26 -21.17 1.38 16.67
CA GLY A 26 -22.20 2.11 17.41
C GLY A 26 -21.76 3.51 17.90
N ASN A 27 -20.64 4.01 17.38
CA ASN A 27 -20.07 5.34 17.71
C ASN A 27 -19.80 6.18 16.45
N GLY A 28 -20.35 5.80 15.30
CA GLY A 28 -20.27 6.57 14.08
C GLY A 28 -21.07 7.88 14.16
N PRO A 29 -20.79 8.85 13.28
CA PRO A 29 -21.49 10.14 13.29
C PRO A 29 -22.99 10.02 13.02
N ASP A 30 -23.41 8.98 12.31
CA ASP A 30 -24.80 8.71 11.93
C ASP A 30 -25.46 7.63 12.80
N ASP A 31 -24.73 7.07 13.78
CA ASP A 31 -25.28 6.04 14.65
C ASP A 31 -26.27 6.64 15.67
N PRO A 32 -27.42 6.00 15.91
CA PRO A 32 -28.33 6.42 17.00
C PRO A 32 -27.64 6.42 18.36
N VAL A 33 -28.00 7.37 19.24
CA VAL A 33 -27.43 7.43 20.59
C VAL A 33 -27.63 6.12 21.36
N ALA A 34 -28.76 5.43 21.11
CA ALA A 34 -29.11 4.13 21.69
C ALA A 34 -28.55 2.93 20.96
N ALA A 35 -27.70 3.13 19.93
CA ALA A 35 -27.08 2.02 19.22
C ALA A 35 -26.24 1.15 20.16
N GLU A 36 -26.26 -0.16 19.94
CA GLU A 36 -25.35 -1.07 20.63
C GLU A 36 -23.90 -0.69 20.35
N LYS A 37 -23.10 -0.58 21.40
CA LYS A 37 -21.69 -0.19 21.31
C LYS A 37 -20.80 -1.38 21.54
N ILE A 38 -20.04 -1.76 20.49
CA ILE A 38 -19.09 -2.86 20.58
C ILE A 38 -17.70 -2.30 20.93
N PRO A 39 -17.16 -2.62 22.11
CA PRO A 39 -15.86 -2.11 22.52
C PRO A 39 -14.73 -2.69 21.65
N VAL A 40 -13.65 -1.93 21.51
CA VAL A 40 -12.41 -2.42 20.87
C VAL A 40 -11.52 -3.10 21.89
N GLY A 41 -10.92 -4.22 21.49
CA GLY A 41 -9.83 -4.89 22.19
C GLY A 41 -8.47 -4.60 21.54
N VAL A 42 -7.41 -5.07 22.16
CA VAL A 42 -6.04 -4.93 21.63
C VAL A 42 -5.81 -5.71 20.34
N ASP A 43 -6.67 -6.69 20.05
CA ASP A 43 -6.61 -7.52 18.85
C ASP A 43 -7.67 -7.13 17.79
N THR A 44 -8.44 -6.06 18.03
CA THR A 44 -9.42 -5.60 17.05
C THR A 44 -8.71 -5.05 15.82
N PRO A 45 -9.04 -5.52 14.60
CA PRO A 45 -8.42 -4.99 13.40
C PRO A 45 -8.83 -3.55 13.11
N PHE A 46 -7.84 -2.73 12.73
CA PHE A 46 -8.05 -1.35 12.29
C PHE A 46 -7.60 -1.17 10.85
N CYS A 47 -8.31 -0.33 10.10
CA CYS A 47 -7.85 0.11 8.81
C CYS A 47 -6.69 1.09 8.98
N VAL A 48 -5.48 0.67 8.60
CA VAL A 48 -4.25 1.46 8.78
C VAL A 48 -3.92 2.37 7.60
N TYR A 49 -4.78 2.38 6.57
CA TYR A 49 -4.61 3.22 5.37
C TYR A 49 -3.17 3.16 4.82
N SER A 50 -2.54 4.31 4.69
CA SER A 50 -1.21 4.43 4.08
C SER A 50 -0.06 3.86 4.92
N ALA A 51 -0.26 3.56 6.20
CA ALA A 51 0.73 2.80 6.96
C ALA A 51 0.96 1.39 6.36
N ALA A 52 -0.02 0.84 5.63
CA ALA A 52 0.13 -0.39 4.86
C ALA A 52 1.24 -0.32 3.79
N LYS A 53 1.63 0.88 3.32
CA LYS A 53 2.74 1.02 2.37
C LYS A 53 4.08 0.52 2.94
N ALA A 54 4.34 0.75 4.21
CA ALA A 54 5.54 0.22 4.86
C ALA A 54 5.57 -1.31 4.83
N ILE A 55 4.41 -1.95 5.11
CA ILE A 55 4.27 -3.41 5.06
C ILE A 55 4.48 -3.93 3.63
N SER A 56 3.85 -3.30 2.65
CA SER A 56 4.02 -3.67 1.24
C SER A 56 5.45 -3.46 0.76
N THR A 57 6.14 -2.42 1.24
CA THR A 57 7.55 -2.17 0.94
C THR A 57 8.44 -3.25 1.54
N THR A 58 8.09 -3.82 2.71
CA THR A 58 8.81 -4.98 3.27
C THR A 58 8.75 -6.18 2.32
N VAL A 59 7.59 -6.45 1.71
CA VAL A 59 7.48 -7.50 0.67
C VAL A 59 8.40 -7.19 -0.52
N VAL A 60 8.42 -5.94 -1.00
CA VAL A 60 9.30 -5.53 -2.10
C VAL A 60 10.77 -5.79 -1.75
N HIS A 61 11.23 -5.38 -0.57
CA HIS A 61 12.62 -5.61 -0.16
C HIS A 61 12.96 -7.08 0.03
N MET A 62 12.04 -7.89 0.53
CA MET A 62 12.20 -9.34 0.60
C MET A 62 12.40 -9.97 -0.80
N LEU A 63 11.62 -9.54 -1.79
CA LEU A 63 11.77 -10.00 -3.17
C LEU A 63 13.10 -9.53 -3.78
N VAL A 64 13.54 -8.32 -3.44
CA VAL A 64 14.87 -7.81 -3.86
C VAL A 64 16.00 -8.64 -3.27
N GLU A 65 15.94 -8.95 -1.97
CA GLU A 65 16.92 -9.80 -1.29
C GLU A 65 17.05 -11.19 -1.94
N ARG A 66 15.94 -11.72 -2.48
CA ARG A 66 15.89 -13.00 -3.18
C ARG A 66 16.29 -12.92 -4.65
N GLY A 67 16.54 -11.74 -5.19
CA GLY A 67 16.82 -11.54 -6.61
C GLY A 67 15.60 -11.71 -7.53
N GLU A 68 14.38 -11.74 -6.98
CA GLU A 68 13.12 -11.81 -7.73
C GLU A 68 12.66 -10.45 -8.26
N LEU A 69 13.18 -9.37 -7.68
CA LEU A 69 12.90 -7.98 -8.08
C LEU A 69 14.19 -7.16 -8.00
N ASP A 70 14.36 -6.22 -8.93
CA ASP A 70 15.46 -5.27 -8.93
C ASP A 70 14.92 -3.84 -8.73
N LEU A 71 15.41 -3.13 -7.71
CA LEU A 71 15.03 -1.74 -7.45
C LEU A 71 15.47 -0.78 -8.56
N ASP A 72 16.56 -1.08 -9.24
CA ASP A 72 17.12 -0.23 -10.29
C ASP A 72 16.64 -0.59 -11.69
N ALA A 73 15.92 -1.70 -11.84
CA ALA A 73 15.22 -2.03 -13.07
C ALA A 73 14.12 -0.99 -13.37
N ARG A 74 13.88 -0.74 -14.65
CA ARG A 74 12.85 0.19 -15.08
C ARG A 74 11.47 -0.44 -14.89
N VAL A 75 10.51 0.38 -14.51
CA VAL A 75 9.12 -0.07 -14.37
C VAL A 75 8.58 -0.66 -15.68
N CYS A 76 8.98 -0.11 -16.82
CA CYS A 76 8.56 -0.61 -18.13
C CYS A 76 9.15 -1.99 -18.51
N ASP A 77 10.16 -2.45 -17.80
CA ASP A 77 10.69 -3.82 -17.97
C ASP A 77 9.70 -4.85 -17.37
N TYR A 78 8.90 -4.46 -16.39
CA TYR A 78 7.80 -5.24 -15.80
C TYR A 78 6.43 -4.89 -16.41
N LEU A 79 6.19 -3.61 -16.71
CA LEU A 79 4.93 -3.08 -17.22
C LEU A 79 5.18 -2.37 -18.56
N PRO A 80 5.16 -3.08 -19.70
CA PRO A 80 5.53 -2.52 -21.01
C PRO A 80 4.72 -1.29 -21.43
N THR A 81 3.50 -1.14 -20.92
CA THR A 81 2.65 0.05 -21.19
C THR A 81 3.09 1.30 -20.42
N TYR A 82 4.01 1.18 -19.46
CA TYR A 82 4.46 2.29 -18.60
C TYR A 82 5.65 3.06 -19.22
N THR A 83 5.51 3.50 -20.46
CA THR A 83 6.60 4.14 -21.22
C THR A 83 6.31 5.58 -21.62
N SER A 84 5.04 5.95 -21.80
CA SER A 84 4.64 7.25 -22.34
C SER A 84 5.09 8.42 -21.44
N HIS A 85 5.28 9.59 -22.06
CA HIS A 85 5.59 10.86 -21.38
C HIS A 85 6.88 10.85 -20.53
N GLY A 86 7.90 10.07 -20.92
CA GLY A 86 9.17 9.99 -20.21
C GLY A 86 9.17 9.05 -19.00
N LYS A 87 8.11 8.23 -18.83
CA LYS A 87 8.03 7.20 -17.78
C LYS A 87 8.97 6.02 -18.02
N ASP A 88 9.46 5.84 -19.24
CA ASP A 88 10.45 4.82 -19.61
C ASP A 88 11.74 4.86 -18.75
N ARG A 89 12.00 5.97 -18.08
CA ARG A 89 13.14 6.17 -17.16
C ARG A 89 12.79 5.92 -15.70
N THR A 90 11.55 5.61 -15.38
CA THR A 90 11.13 5.35 -14.01
C THR A 90 11.65 3.99 -13.56
N THR A 91 12.37 3.93 -12.45
CA THR A 91 12.79 2.67 -11.83
C THR A 91 11.84 2.27 -10.71
N VAL A 92 11.90 1.00 -10.29
CA VAL A 92 11.18 0.50 -9.11
C VAL A 92 11.55 1.33 -7.87
N ARG A 93 12.83 1.69 -7.72
CA ARG A 93 13.31 2.58 -6.65
C ARG A 93 12.57 3.92 -6.64
N HIS A 94 12.36 4.55 -7.80
CA HIS A 94 11.60 5.79 -7.88
C HIS A 94 10.15 5.63 -7.39
N VAL A 95 9.53 4.47 -7.64
CA VAL A 95 8.19 4.18 -7.12
C VAL A 95 8.21 4.03 -5.61
N VAL A 96 9.09 3.17 -5.08
CA VAL A 96 9.19 2.88 -3.63
C VAL A 96 9.47 4.16 -2.82
N THR A 97 10.33 5.04 -3.35
CA THR A 97 10.73 6.29 -2.69
C THR A 97 9.82 7.48 -2.99
N HIS A 98 8.68 7.28 -3.63
CA HIS A 98 7.77 8.36 -4.01
C HIS A 98 8.39 9.44 -4.92
N SER A 99 9.32 9.06 -5.79
CA SER A 99 9.98 9.97 -6.73
C SER A 99 9.69 9.64 -8.21
N ALA A 100 8.67 8.81 -8.49
CA ALA A 100 8.33 8.39 -9.84
C ALA A 100 7.68 9.49 -10.72
N GLY A 101 7.36 10.64 -10.16
CA GLY A 101 6.79 11.78 -10.89
C GLY A 101 5.27 11.74 -11.10
N VAL A 102 4.58 10.73 -10.56
CA VAL A 102 3.13 10.53 -10.73
C VAL A 102 2.37 10.54 -9.40
N PRO A 103 2.52 11.57 -8.56
CA PRO A 103 1.89 11.61 -7.23
C PRO A 103 0.36 11.71 -7.32
N LEU A 104 -0.14 12.24 -8.43
CA LEU A 104 -1.55 12.41 -8.72
C LEU A 104 -1.92 11.60 -9.96
N ALA A 105 -3.15 11.11 -10.02
CA ALA A 105 -3.71 10.63 -11.26
C ALA A 105 -3.98 11.84 -12.16
N THR A 106 -3.13 12.02 -13.18
CA THR A 106 -3.31 13.06 -14.19
C THR A 106 -4.26 12.51 -15.26
N GLY A 107 -5.43 13.12 -15.41
CA GLY A 107 -6.46 12.66 -16.33
C GLY A 107 -7.81 12.48 -15.64
N PRO A 108 -8.71 11.67 -16.20
CA PRO A 108 -10.01 11.39 -15.58
C PRO A 108 -9.82 10.81 -14.17
N ARG A 109 -10.76 11.15 -13.28
CA ARG A 109 -10.73 10.66 -11.89
C ARG A 109 -10.76 9.13 -11.90
N PRO A 110 -9.79 8.46 -11.23
CA PRO A 110 -9.78 7.01 -11.21
C PRO A 110 -11.04 6.43 -10.56
N ASP A 111 -11.57 5.37 -11.12
CA ASP A 111 -12.63 4.59 -10.47
C ASP A 111 -12.00 3.72 -9.37
N LEU A 112 -12.21 4.15 -8.11
CA LEU A 112 -11.63 3.47 -6.95
C LEU A 112 -12.16 2.03 -6.79
N LYS A 113 -13.38 1.72 -7.30
CA LYS A 113 -13.94 0.38 -7.24
C LYS A 113 -13.21 -0.60 -8.19
N ARG A 114 -12.65 -0.07 -9.27
CA ARG A 114 -11.88 -0.85 -10.25
C ARG A 114 -10.38 -0.90 -9.99
N MET A 115 -9.89 -0.25 -8.94
CA MET A 115 -8.44 -0.21 -8.66
C MET A 115 -7.82 -1.60 -8.38
N ASN A 116 -8.62 -2.62 -8.09
CA ASN A 116 -8.17 -4.00 -7.94
C ASN A 116 -8.20 -4.81 -9.26
N ASP A 117 -8.80 -4.27 -10.32
CA ASP A 117 -8.77 -4.81 -11.67
C ASP A 117 -7.40 -4.48 -12.30
N SER A 118 -6.60 -5.50 -12.62
CA SER A 118 -5.25 -5.32 -13.16
C SER A 118 -5.24 -4.71 -14.56
N GLU A 119 -6.21 -5.03 -15.40
CA GLU A 119 -6.31 -4.45 -16.75
C GLU A 119 -6.56 -2.95 -16.64
N TYR A 120 -7.58 -2.56 -15.89
CA TYR A 120 -7.89 -1.16 -15.62
C TYR A 120 -6.71 -0.41 -14.99
N ALA A 121 -6.05 -1.02 -14.00
CA ALA A 121 -4.91 -0.41 -13.32
C ALA A 121 -3.75 -0.17 -14.29
N ARG A 122 -3.39 -1.14 -15.13
CA ARG A 122 -2.31 -1.02 -16.12
C ARG A 122 -2.63 0.04 -17.17
N GLU A 123 -3.86 0.09 -17.65
CA GLU A 123 -4.31 1.14 -18.56
C GLU A 123 -4.20 2.54 -17.92
N MET A 124 -4.75 2.69 -16.73
CA MET A 124 -4.69 3.94 -15.97
C MET A 124 -3.25 4.38 -15.73
N LEU A 125 -2.38 3.49 -15.27
CA LEU A 125 -0.96 3.75 -15.01
C LEU A 125 -0.21 4.10 -16.30
N GLY A 126 -0.50 3.41 -17.40
CA GLY A 126 0.07 3.68 -18.72
C GLY A 126 -0.23 5.08 -19.22
N ASN A 127 -1.43 5.59 -18.93
CA ASN A 127 -1.91 6.91 -19.35
C ASN A 127 -1.50 8.08 -18.44
N LEU A 128 -0.90 7.81 -17.26
CA LEU A 128 -0.43 8.86 -16.36
C LEU A 128 0.63 9.75 -17.04
N ARG A 129 0.55 11.04 -16.76
CA ARG A 129 1.58 12.01 -17.17
C ARG A 129 2.37 12.43 -15.93
N PRO A 130 3.68 12.21 -15.89
CA PRO A 130 4.51 12.74 -14.82
C PRO A 130 4.45 14.26 -14.77
N ILE A 131 4.34 14.82 -13.56
CA ILE A 131 4.40 16.27 -13.33
C ILE A 131 5.84 16.76 -13.12
N TYR A 132 6.78 15.84 -12.92
CA TYR A 132 8.22 16.05 -12.89
C TYR A 132 8.95 14.79 -13.36
N ARG A 133 10.22 14.94 -13.75
CA ARG A 133 11.03 13.78 -14.16
C ARG A 133 11.25 12.83 -12.99
N PRO A 134 11.19 11.51 -13.24
CA PRO A 134 11.51 10.50 -12.21
C PRO A 134 12.87 10.80 -11.56
N GLY A 135 12.93 10.68 -10.24
CA GLY A 135 14.11 10.93 -9.43
C GLY A 135 14.39 12.41 -9.11
N LEU A 136 13.66 13.37 -9.70
CA LEU A 136 13.93 14.79 -9.49
C LEU A 136 13.56 15.26 -8.07
N MET A 137 12.44 14.78 -7.54
CA MET A 137 11.94 15.15 -6.22
C MET A 137 11.08 14.06 -5.61
N HIS A 138 10.87 14.13 -4.31
CA HIS A 138 9.97 13.26 -3.57
C HIS A 138 8.63 13.98 -3.36
N MET A 139 7.55 13.37 -3.85
CA MET A 139 6.19 13.83 -3.60
C MET A 139 5.29 12.61 -3.36
N TYR A 140 4.56 12.61 -2.28
CA TYR A 140 3.77 11.46 -1.86
C TYR A 140 2.78 10.98 -2.94
N HIS A 141 2.94 9.74 -3.38
CA HIS A 141 2.08 9.07 -4.37
C HIS A 141 0.93 8.36 -3.64
N GLY A 142 -0.14 9.08 -3.31
CA GLY A 142 -1.24 8.58 -2.49
C GLY A 142 -1.96 7.38 -3.11
N LEU A 143 -2.51 7.56 -4.29
CA LEU A 143 -3.33 6.56 -4.99
C LEU A 143 -2.57 5.74 -6.04
N THR A 144 -1.54 6.28 -6.66
CA THR A 144 -0.81 5.62 -7.76
C THR A 144 0.22 4.62 -7.28
N TRP A 145 0.76 4.79 -6.07
CA TRP A 145 1.79 3.93 -5.50
C TRP A 145 1.35 2.46 -5.36
N GLY A 146 0.17 2.24 -4.75
CA GLY A 146 -0.33 0.89 -4.49
C GLY A 146 -0.52 0.05 -5.76
N PRO A 147 -1.26 0.54 -6.76
CA PRO A 147 -1.38 -0.14 -8.04
C PRO A 147 -0.04 -0.38 -8.74
N LEU A 148 0.88 0.61 -8.73
CA LEU A 148 2.22 0.42 -9.32
C LEU A 148 2.96 -0.75 -8.67
N ILE A 149 3.08 -0.77 -7.34
CA ILE A 149 3.77 -1.85 -6.62
C ILE A 149 3.09 -3.20 -6.86
N ARG A 150 1.76 -3.25 -6.81
CA ARG A 150 1.01 -4.48 -7.06
C ARG A 150 1.32 -5.06 -8.44
N GLU A 151 1.23 -4.24 -9.48
CA GLU A 151 1.44 -4.69 -10.85
C GLU A 151 2.91 -5.07 -11.11
N ILE A 152 3.87 -4.32 -10.56
CA ILE A 152 5.30 -4.65 -10.65
C ILE A 152 5.58 -6.00 -9.99
N VAL A 153 5.13 -6.20 -8.75
CA VAL A 153 5.31 -7.46 -8.02
C VAL A 153 4.64 -8.62 -8.77
N SER A 154 3.41 -8.42 -9.27
CA SER A 154 2.72 -9.45 -10.03
C SER A 154 3.45 -9.81 -11.33
N ALA A 155 4.01 -8.83 -12.03
CA ALA A 155 4.78 -9.06 -13.26
C ALA A 155 6.13 -9.77 -12.98
N ALA A 156 6.79 -9.43 -11.88
CA ALA A 156 8.07 -10.01 -11.49
C ALA A 156 7.93 -11.47 -11.02
N THR A 157 6.88 -11.78 -10.25
CA THR A 157 6.76 -13.05 -9.51
C THR A 157 5.66 -13.97 -10.01
N GLY A 158 4.74 -13.48 -10.84
CA GLY A 158 3.51 -14.19 -11.20
C GLY A 158 2.50 -14.31 -10.06
N ARG A 159 2.76 -13.69 -8.89
CA ARG A 159 1.96 -13.83 -7.66
C ARG A 159 1.35 -12.49 -7.24
N ASN A 160 0.23 -12.55 -6.55
CA ASN A 160 -0.36 -11.35 -5.94
C ASN A 160 0.44 -10.96 -4.69
N ILE A 161 0.72 -9.67 -4.52
CA ILE A 161 1.44 -9.15 -3.33
C ILE A 161 0.73 -9.48 -2.01
N ARG A 162 -0.61 -9.58 -2.02
CA ARG A 162 -1.39 -9.98 -0.84
C ARG A 162 -1.11 -11.42 -0.44
N ASP A 163 -1.01 -12.33 -1.43
CA ASP A 163 -0.73 -13.74 -1.17
C ASP A 163 0.70 -13.91 -0.64
N ILE A 164 1.66 -13.18 -1.20
CA ILE A 164 3.04 -13.17 -0.69
C ILE A 164 3.07 -12.66 0.75
N LEU A 165 2.42 -11.53 1.03
CA LEU A 165 2.33 -10.98 2.38
C LEU A 165 1.69 -11.97 3.35
N ALA A 166 0.56 -12.58 2.96
CA ALA A 166 -0.17 -13.52 3.80
C ALA A 166 0.68 -14.76 4.13
N THR A 167 1.23 -15.40 3.09
CA THR A 167 1.90 -16.70 3.25
C THR A 167 3.32 -16.61 3.79
N GLU A 168 4.03 -15.52 3.49
CA GLU A 168 5.47 -15.45 3.79
C GLU A 168 5.81 -14.51 4.96
N ILE A 169 4.87 -13.65 5.36
CA ILE A 169 5.06 -12.74 6.50
C ILE A 169 4.01 -12.96 7.59
N LEU A 170 2.72 -12.84 7.24
CA LEU A 170 1.68 -12.83 8.28
C LEU A 170 1.49 -14.19 8.94
N GLN A 171 1.37 -15.27 8.16
CA GLN A 171 1.21 -16.63 8.68
C GLN A 171 2.41 -17.08 9.54
N PRO A 172 3.69 -16.92 9.10
CA PRO A 172 4.84 -17.26 9.92
C PRO A 172 4.91 -16.46 11.23
N LEU A 173 4.38 -15.22 11.24
CA LEU A 173 4.32 -14.39 12.45
C LEU A 173 3.08 -14.67 13.32
N GLY A 174 2.24 -15.64 12.95
CA GLY A 174 1.06 -16.04 13.72
C GLY A 174 -0.13 -15.07 13.60
N PHE A 175 -0.16 -14.21 12.57
CA PHE A 175 -1.34 -13.39 12.32
C PHE A 175 -2.53 -14.24 11.87
N ARG A 176 -3.69 -13.99 12.46
CA ARG A 176 -4.93 -14.75 12.20
C ARG A 176 -5.83 -14.09 11.16
N TRP A 177 -5.56 -12.85 10.80
CA TRP A 177 -6.35 -12.05 9.87
C TRP A 177 -5.53 -11.79 8.61
N THR A 178 -5.99 -12.28 7.49
CA THR A 178 -5.38 -12.09 6.17
C THR A 178 -6.39 -11.53 5.18
#